data_d25ca05ee4e80bc2837ff8879e75a4cc
#
_entry.id   d25ca05ee4e80bc2837ff8879e75a4cc
#
_cell.length_a   1.000
_cell.length_b   1.000
_cell.length_c   1.000
_cell.angle_alpha   90.00
_cell.angle_beta   90.00
_cell.angle_gamma   90.00
#
_symmetry.space_group_name_H-M   'P 1'
#
loop_
_entity.id
_entity.type
_entity.pdbx_description
1 polymer ?
#
loop_
_entity_poly.entity_id
_entity_poly.type
_entity_poly.pdbx_seq_one_letter_code
_entity_poly.pdbx_strand_id
1 'polypeptide(L)'
;MFKSIQWKIIAIFLLLTVSVMIVVGTFLLQNITAYYYNDFSNSLREQVFTPDVTKELADAASSDDAVDRMLELMKVYSIRMGIDSFRNYYILDDSLKVLGGSDNSVKSFGSAPNLLLALGGSTGEETDKSADIMDYAMPVMHGGNTEYIIYITDTKVEVNEIIGNMFINIFWALLFGMLISAIMGFFLSRTIIAPISTLQHRSESMAEGDFGHKIEVRSRDEIGRLTIAFNNMAARINMNMEEIQTEKNKVEAILLHMTDAVCAYDNNGRLIHINPAGEK
;
A
#
# COMPACT_ATOMS: atom_id res chain seq x y z
N MET A 1 -19.22 15.42 1.49
CA MET A 1 -17.88 15.92 1.18
C MET A 1 -17.37 16.70 2.40
N PHE A 2 -16.21 16.35 2.93
CA PHE A 2 -15.68 16.88 4.20
C PHE A 2 -15.53 18.40 4.14
N LYS A 3 -16.31 19.15 4.97
CA LYS A 3 -16.25 20.61 5.02
C LYS A 3 -15.01 21.13 5.81
N SER A 4 -14.43 20.34 6.71
CA SER A 4 -13.28 20.71 7.52
C SER A 4 -11.97 20.18 6.92
N ILE A 5 -10.93 21.00 6.94
CA ILE A 5 -9.56 20.65 6.54
C ILE A 5 -9.04 19.46 7.36
N GLN A 6 -9.43 19.35 8.64
CA GLN A 6 -9.08 18.24 9.53
C GLN A 6 -9.45 16.87 8.91
N TRP A 7 -10.70 16.72 8.51
CA TRP A 7 -11.19 15.48 7.91
C TRP A 7 -10.54 15.18 6.56
N LYS A 8 -10.20 16.21 5.78
CA LYS A 8 -9.47 16.02 4.52
C LYS A 8 -8.09 15.43 4.75
N ILE A 9 -7.35 15.94 5.73
CA ILE A 9 -6.00 15.46 6.06
C ILE A 9 -6.04 14.03 6.61
N ILE A 10 -6.95 13.73 7.55
CA ILE A 10 -7.13 12.37 8.06
C ILE A 10 -7.46 11.40 6.92
N ALA A 11 -8.38 11.78 6.03
CA ALA A 11 -8.75 10.96 4.87
C ALA A 11 -7.57 10.72 3.91
N ILE A 12 -6.73 11.73 3.68
CA ILE A 12 -5.52 11.62 2.85
C ILE A 12 -4.53 10.62 3.47
N PHE A 13 -4.27 10.71 4.79
CA PHE A 13 -3.38 9.77 5.47
C PHE A 13 -3.92 8.34 5.44
N LEU A 14 -5.22 8.15 5.68
CA LEU A 14 -5.85 6.84 5.60
C LEU A 14 -5.77 6.27 4.18
N LEU A 15 -6.08 7.06 3.17
CA LEU A 15 -6.00 6.64 1.77
C LEU A 15 -4.56 6.29 1.38
N LEU A 16 -3.59 7.09 1.80
CA LEU A 16 -2.17 6.80 1.57
C LEU A 16 -1.76 5.47 2.22
N THR A 17 -2.13 5.24 3.48
CA THR A 17 -1.84 3.99 4.19
C THR A 17 -2.44 2.79 3.47
N VAL A 18 -3.71 2.86 3.08
CA VAL A 18 -4.39 1.78 2.34
C VAL A 18 -3.70 1.54 0.99
N SER A 19 -3.38 2.60 0.24
CA SER A 19 -2.72 2.50 -1.06
C SER A 19 -1.35 1.83 -0.95
N VAL A 20 -0.52 2.24 0.01
CA VAL A 20 0.79 1.62 0.25
C VAL A 20 0.65 0.15 0.64
N MET A 21 -0.30 -0.18 1.54
CA MET A 21 -0.52 -1.56 1.97
C MET A 21 -1.01 -2.46 0.84
N ILE A 22 -1.86 -1.95 -0.07
CA ILE A 22 -2.28 -2.71 -1.26
C ILE A 22 -1.07 -3.02 -2.15
N VAL A 23 -0.23 -2.01 -2.44
CA VAL A 23 0.96 -2.20 -3.29
C VAL A 23 1.93 -3.19 -2.66
N VAL A 24 2.29 -2.99 -1.38
CA VAL A 24 3.23 -3.88 -0.66
C VAL A 24 2.64 -5.29 -0.53
N GLY A 25 1.36 -5.41 -0.16
CA GLY A 25 0.69 -6.70 -0.01
C GLY A 25 0.66 -7.48 -1.32
N THR A 26 0.29 -6.84 -2.43
CA THR A 26 0.29 -7.47 -3.76
C THR A 26 1.69 -7.92 -4.16
N PHE A 27 2.70 -7.08 -3.96
CA PHE A 27 4.09 -7.40 -4.27
C PHE A 27 4.60 -8.59 -3.44
N LEU A 28 4.31 -8.62 -2.14
CA LEU A 28 4.71 -9.73 -1.26
C LEU A 28 4.05 -11.05 -1.68
N LEU A 29 2.73 -11.03 -1.96
CA LEU A 29 2.01 -12.23 -2.38
C LEU A 29 2.51 -12.76 -3.72
N GLN A 30 2.78 -11.89 -4.69
CA GLN A 30 3.33 -12.30 -5.98
C GLN A 30 4.73 -12.91 -5.85
N ASN A 31 5.60 -12.30 -5.04
CA ASN A 31 6.96 -12.80 -4.86
C ASN A 31 6.98 -14.13 -4.12
N ILE A 32 6.19 -14.31 -3.07
CA ILE A 32 6.18 -15.56 -2.32
C ILE A 32 5.63 -16.71 -3.19
N THR A 33 4.56 -16.45 -3.93
CA THR A 33 4.02 -17.42 -4.86
C THR A 33 5.08 -17.83 -5.89
N ALA A 34 5.73 -16.86 -6.53
CA ALA A 34 6.79 -17.13 -7.51
C ALA A 34 7.98 -17.88 -6.89
N TYR A 35 8.35 -17.54 -5.64
CA TYR A 35 9.42 -18.22 -4.92
C TYR A 35 9.12 -19.72 -4.74
N TYR A 36 7.95 -20.08 -4.21
CA TYR A 36 7.58 -21.46 -3.98
C TYR A 36 7.53 -22.29 -5.26
N TYR A 37 7.00 -21.74 -6.35
CA TYR A 37 6.99 -22.44 -7.63
C TYR A 37 8.41 -22.66 -8.19
N ASN A 38 9.23 -21.63 -8.15
CA ASN A 38 10.61 -21.72 -8.63
C ASN A 38 11.44 -22.67 -7.74
N ASP A 39 11.24 -22.63 -6.43
CA ASP A 39 11.93 -23.49 -5.48
C ASP A 39 11.56 -24.96 -5.70
N PHE A 40 10.28 -25.26 -5.93
CA PHE A 40 9.81 -26.62 -6.26
C PHE A 40 10.53 -27.18 -7.49
N SER A 41 10.48 -26.48 -8.62
CA SER A 41 11.10 -26.97 -9.87
C SER A 41 12.64 -27.01 -9.77
N ASN A 42 13.27 -25.95 -9.21
CA ASN A 42 14.71 -25.88 -9.10
C ASN A 42 15.29 -26.92 -8.11
N SER A 43 14.61 -27.15 -6.99
CA SER A 43 15.07 -28.15 -6.02
C SER A 43 15.04 -29.55 -6.62
N LEU A 44 14.02 -29.89 -7.40
CA LEU A 44 13.94 -31.16 -8.10
C LEU A 44 15.04 -31.29 -9.18
N ARG A 45 15.20 -30.26 -10.01
CA ARG A 45 16.19 -30.28 -11.10
C ARG A 45 17.63 -30.31 -10.59
N GLU A 46 17.98 -29.47 -9.60
CA GLU A 46 19.38 -29.28 -9.19
C GLU A 46 19.81 -30.21 -8.06
N GLN A 47 18.88 -30.63 -7.19
CA GLN A 47 19.24 -31.41 -6.00
C GLN A 47 18.85 -32.90 -6.11
N VAL A 48 17.84 -33.20 -6.92
CA VAL A 48 17.34 -34.57 -7.07
C VAL A 48 17.78 -35.15 -8.41
N PHE A 49 17.32 -34.61 -9.53
CA PHE A 49 17.56 -35.15 -10.86
C PHE A 49 18.88 -34.63 -11.46
N THR A 50 19.95 -34.82 -10.71
CA THR A 50 21.33 -34.56 -11.20
C THR A 50 21.68 -35.57 -12.33
N PRO A 51 22.67 -35.26 -13.16
CA PRO A 51 23.12 -36.20 -14.22
C PRO A 51 23.43 -37.61 -13.73
N ASP A 52 23.94 -37.75 -12.50
CA ASP A 52 24.23 -39.05 -11.89
C ASP A 52 22.96 -39.82 -11.57
N VAL A 53 21.97 -39.17 -10.93
CA VAL A 53 20.67 -39.80 -10.61
C VAL A 53 19.88 -40.15 -11.87
N THR A 54 19.93 -39.24 -12.86
CA THR A 54 19.29 -39.51 -14.17
C THR A 54 19.89 -40.73 -14.86
N LYS A 55 21.21 -40.90 -14.76
CA LYS A 55 21.89 -42.09 -15.27
C LYS A 55 21.53 -43.35 -14.50
N GLU A 56 21.51 -43.29 -13.14
CA GLU A 56 21.08 -44.43 -12.32
C GLU A 56 19.65 -44.87 -12.64
N LEU A 57 18.73 -43.93 -12.89
CA LEU A 57 17.35 -44.20 -13.29
C LEU A 57 17.30 -44.84 -14.68
N ALA A 58 18.10 -44.41 -15.65
CA ALA A 58 18.17 -44.98 -16.98
C ALA A 58 18.78 -46.43 -16.95
N ASP A 59 19.78 -46.64 -16.09
CA ASP A 59 20.37 -47.98 -15.88
C ASP A 59 19.36 -48.91 -15.19
N ALA A 60 18.56 -48.43 -14.23
CA ALA A 60 17.50 -49.17 -13.58
C ALA A 60 16.37 -49.54 -14.58
N ALA A 61 15.99 -48.60 -15.45
CA ALA A 61 14.97 -48.82 -16.49
C ALA A 61 15.35 -49.93 -17.49
N SER A 62 16.64 -50.21 -17.67
CA SER A 62 17.15 -51.21 -18.59
C SER A 62 17.18 -52.63 -17.98
N SER A 63 16.71 -52.82 -16.75
CA SER A 63 16.70 -54.10 -16.06
C SER A 63 15.37 -54.86 -16.19
N ASP A 64 15.37 -56.20 -16.02
CA ASP A 64 14.14 -57.02 -16.05
C ASP A 64 13.15 -56.59 -14.94
N ASP A 65 13.63 -56.07 -13.80
CA ASP A 65 12.85 -55.56 -12.66
C ASP A 65 12.88 -54.02 -12.60
N ALA A 66 12.72 -53.37 -13.77
CA ALA A 66 12.91 -51.91 -13.92
C ALA A 66 12.08 -51.09 -12.92
N VAL A 67 10.80 -51.40 -12.79
CA VAL A 67 9.89 -50.62 -11.91
C VAL A 67 10.30 -50.73 -10.44
N ASP A 68 10.62 -51.94 -9.96
CA ASP A 68 11.01 -52.19 -8.57
C ASP A 68 12.34 -51.47 -8.22
N ARG A 69 13.32 -51.51 -9.12
CA ARG A 69 14.59 -50.80 -8.95
C ARG A 69 14.41 -49.28 -8.96
N MET A 70 13.60 -48.73 -9.84
CA MET A 70 13.29 -47.31 -9.86
C MET A 70 12.56 -46.91 -8.59
N LEU A 71 11.61 -47.70 -8.05
CA LEU A 71 10.93 -47.45 -6.79
C LEU A 71 11.90 -47.42 -5.60
N GLU A 72 12.88 -48.35 -5.57
CA GLU A 72 13.94 -48.36 -4.55
C GLU A 72 14.78 -47.06 -4.61
N LEU A 73 15.21 -46.63 -5.80
CA LEU A 73 15.96 -45.40 -5.99
C LEU A 73 15.13 -44.20 -5.56
N MET A 74 13.89 -44.08 -6.00
CA MET A 74 13.01 -42.98 -5.63
C MET A 74 12.75 -42.91 -4.13
N LYS A 75 12.68 -44.06 -3.45
CA LYS A 75 12.56 -44.14 -2.00
C LYS A 75 13.81 -43.64 -1.29
N VAL A 76 15.01 -43.90 -1.81
CA VAL A 76 16.26 -43.34 -1.28
C VAL A 76 16.28 -41.81 -1.41
N TYR A 77 15.81 -41.27 -2.53
CA TYR A 77 15.77 -39.84 -2.81
C TYR A 77 14.54 -39.14 -2.23
N SER A 78 13.59 -39.87 -1.61
CA SER A 78 12.32 -39.30 -1.11
C SER A 78 12.48 -38.09 -0.18
N ILE A 79 13.47 -38.15 0.71
CA ILE A 79 13.78 -37.01 1.64
C ILE A 79 14.24 -35.78 0.85
N ARG A 80 15.09 -35.96 -0.17
CA ARG A 80 15.59 -34.84 -1.01
C ARG A 80 14.46 -34.27 -1.89
N MET A 81 13.50 -35.09 -2.31
CA MET A 81 12.32 -34.66 -3.03
C MET A 81 11.31 -33.95 -2.15
N GLY A 82 11.47 -34.02 -0.82
CA GLY A 82 10.49 -33.48 0.12
C GLY A 82 9.16 -34.23 0.11
N ILE A 83 9.20 -35.56 -0.09
CA ILE A 83 7.99 -36.40 -0.14
C ILE A 83 7.37 -36.45 1.25
N ASP A 84 6.10 -36.07 1.34
CA ASP A 84 5.31 -36.03 2.57
C ASP A 84 3.82 -36.36 2.29
N SER A 85 2.91 -35.87 3.11
CA SER A 85 1.45 -36.03 2.93
C SER A 85 0.89 -35.24 1.75
N PHE A 86 1.59 -34.24 1.25
CA PHE A 86 1.12 -33.29 0.23
C PHE A 86 1.87 -33.46 -1.09
N ARG A 87 3.13 -33.91 -1.03
CA ARG A 87 4.00 -34.14 -2.18
C ARG A 87 4.22 -35.61 -2.39
N ASN A 88 3.91 -36.08 -3.61
CA ASN A 88 4.00 -37.47 -3.98
C ASN A 88 4.81 -37.65 -5.27
N TYR A 89 5.44 -38.84 -5.43
CA TYR A 89 6.06 -39.24 -6.66
C TYR A 89 5.36 -40.49 -7.24
N TYR A 90 5.38 -40.59 -8.53
CA TYR A 90 4.82 -41.71 -9.29
C TYR A 90 5.77 -42.11 -10.43
N ILE A 91 5.78 -43.39 -10.74
CA ILE A 91 6.42 -43.93 -11.94
C ILE A 91 5.29 -44.30 -12.90
N LEU A 92 5.31 -43.71 -14.09
CA LEU A 92 4.29 -43.87 -15.11
C LEU A 92 4.88 -44.61 -16.32
N ASP A 93 4.05 -45.32 -17.03
CA ASP A 93 4.35 -45.83 -18.38
C ASP A 93 4.06 -44.76 -19.46
N ASP A 94 4.30 -45.13 -20.73
CA ASP A 94 4.03 -44.29 -21.91
C ASP A 94 2.54 -43.94 -22.12
N SER A 95 1.66 -44.71 -21.45
CA SER A 95 0.20 -44.51 -21.46
C SER A 95 -0.27 -43.68 -20.26
N LEU A 96 0.64 -43.11 -19.46
CA LEU A 96 0.38 -42.34 -18.23
C LEU A 96 -0.32 -43.15 -17.12
N LYS A 97 -0.21 -44.47 -17.16
CA LYS A 97 -0.69 -45.37 -16.11
C LYS A 97 0.36 -45.46 -15.01
N VAL A 98 -0.10 -45.41 -13.75
CA VAL A 98 0.78 -45.52 -12.58
C VAL A 98 1.22 -46.99 -12.42
N LEU A 99 2.53 -47.20 -12.45
CA LEU A 99 3.18 -48.46 -12.17
C LEU A 99 3.57 -48.62 -10.70
N GLY A 100 3.87 -47.50 -10.02
CA GLY A 100 4.17 -47.42 -8.60
C GLY A 100 4.43 -45.99 -8.14
N GLY A 101 4.55 -45.77 -6.82
CA GLY A 101 4.78 -44.45 -6.27
C GLY A 101 4.67 -44.39 -4.76
N SER A 102 4.73 -43.20 -4.19
CA SER A 102 4.53 -42.96 -2.74
C SER A 102 3.06 -43.03 -2.33
N ASP A 103 2.12 -42.77 -3.25
CA ASP A 103 0.68 -42.91 -3.04
C ASP A 103 0.11 -43.93 -4.03
N ASN A 104 -0.45 -45.00 -3.49
CA ASN A 104 -1.02 -46.11 -4.27
C ASN A 104 -2.51 -45.92 -4.62
N SER A 105 -3.12 -44.82 -4.21
CA SER A 105 -4.53 -44.54 -4.47
C SER A 105 -4.80 -44.12 -5.91
N VAL A 106 -3.82 -43.51 -6.58
CA VAL A 106 -3.91 -43.00 -7.95
C VAL A 106 -3.54 -44.15 -8.93
N LYS A 107 -4.35 -44.32 -9.97
CA LYS A 107 -4.15 -45.40 -10.98
C LYS A 107 -3.64 -44.88 -12.32
N SER A 108 -3.98 -43.64 -12.67
CA SER A 108 -3.54 -43.02 -13.93
C SER A 108 -3.71 -41.49 -13.82
N PHE A 109 -2.95 -40.80 -14.62
CA PHE A 109 -3.06 -39.33 -14.75
C PHE A 109 -3.66 -38.97 -16.12
N GLY A 110 -4.35 -37.84 -16.18
CA GLY A 110 -4.76 -37.24 -17.45
C GLY A 110 -3.58 -36.55 -18.15
N SER A 111 -3.81 -36.08 -19.36
CA SER A 111 -2.79 -35.37 -20.15
C SER A 111 -2.52 -33.97 -19.56
N ALA A 112 -1.61 -33.90 -18.61
CA ALA A 112 -1.10 -32.61 -18.10
C ALA A 112 0.01 -32.09 -19.03
N PRO A 113 0.21 -30.75 -19.15
CA PRO A 113 1.25 -30.17 -20.02
C PRO A 113 2.64 -30.75 -19.75
N ASN A 114 3.05 -30.87 -18.50
CA ASN A 114 4.36 -31.39 -18.11
C ASN A 114 4.51 -32.90 -18.46
N LEU A 115 3.44 -33.68 -18.36
CA LEU A 115 3.45 -35.07 -18.78
C LEU A 115 3.60 -35.21 -20.30
N LEU A 116 2.96 -34.34 -21.08
CA LEU A 116 3.12 -34.32 -22.54
C LEU A 116 4.54 -33.95 -22.98
N LEU A 117 5.18 -33.02 -22.27
CA LEU A 117 6.59 -32.71 -22.51
C LEU A 117 7.48 -33.90 -22.20
N ALA A 118 7.22 -34.63 -21.10
CA ALA A 118 7.99 -35.80 -20.72
C ALA A 118 7.80 -36.95 -21.70
N LEU A 119 6.60 -37.18 -22.21
CA LEU A 119 6.37 -38.17 -23.31
C LEU A 119 7.17 -37.81 -24.56
N GLY A 120 7.36 -36.52 -24.85
CA GLY A 120 8.21 -36.02 -25.92
C GLY A 120 9.72 -36.11 -25.66
N GLY A 121 10.15 -36.63 -24.51
CA GLY A 121 11.56 -36.76 -24.13
C GLY A 121 12.17 -35.49 -23.52
N SER A 122 11.37 -34.50 -23.18
CA SER A 122 11.81 -33.25 -22.52
C SER A 122 11.27 -33.18 -21.09
N THR A 123 12.07 -32.69 -20.14
CA THR A 123 11.59 -32.46 -18.77
C THR A 123 10.43 -31.48 -18.77
N GLY A 124 9.31 -31.88 -18.17
CA GLY A 124 8.17 -31.02 -17.92
C GLY A 124 8.33 -30.29 -16.59
N GLU A 125 8.64 -28.99 -16.66
CA GLU A 125 8.81 -28.10 -15.50
C GLU A 125 8.03 -26.79 -15.65
N GLU A 126 7.07 -26.77 -16.57
CA GLU A 126 6.24 -25.58 -16.76
C GLU A 126 5.32 -25.36 -15.56
N THR A 127 5.28 -24.13 -15.11
CA THR A 127 4.52 -23.74 -13.92
C THR A 127 3.17 -23.18 -14.31
N ASP A 128 2.10 -23.97 -14.14
CA ASP A 128 0.74 -23.45 -14.19
C ASP A 128 0.28 -22.95 -12.81
N LYS A 129 0.26 -21.63 -12.64
CA LYS A 129 -0.19 -21.01 -11.40
C LYS A 129 -1.69 -21.20 -11.13
N SER A 130 -2.47 -21.52 -12.16
CA SER A 130 -3.92 -21.73 -12.06
C SER A 130 -4.31 -23.18 -11.74
N ALA A 131 -3.39 -24.13 -11.93
CA ALA A 131 -3.62 -25.53 -11.59
C ALA A 131 -3.72 -25.72 -10.07
N ASP A 132 -4.49 -26.71 -9.64
CA ASP A 132 -4.65 -27.05 -8.20
C ASP A 132 -3.42 -27.72 -7.60
N ILE A 133 -2.52 -28.22 -8.43
CA ILE A 133 -1.26 -28.89 -8.04
C ILE A 133 -0.07 -28.24 -8.74
N MET A 134 1.10 -28.33 -8.11
CA MET A 134 2.39 -28.17 -8.79
C MET A 134 2.83 -29.54 -9.26
N ASP A 135 3.39 -29.64 -10.45
CA ASP A 135 3.85 -30.90 -11.02
C ASP A 135 5.19 -30.74 -11.73
N TYR A 136 5.94 -31.84 -11.72
CA TYR A 136 7.23 -31.96 -12.40
C TYR A 136 7.30 -33.36 -13.04
N ALA A 137 7.62 -33.43 -14.31
CA ALA A 137 7.67 -34.66 -15.05
C ALA A 137 9.05 -34.86 -15.68
N MET A 138 9.75 -35.93 -15.30
CA MET A 138 11.05 -36.26 -15.81
C MET A 138 10.97 -37.54 -16.67
N PRO A 139 11.36 -37.48 -17.97
CA PRO A 139 11.41 -38.67 -18.81
C PRO A 139 12.59 -39.56 -18.44
N VAL A 140 12.36 -40.87 -18.36
CA VAL A 140 13.42 -41.89 -18.28
C VAL A 140 13.54 -42.54 -19.64
N MET A 141 14.68 -42.30 -20.28
CA MET A 141 14.92 -42.72 -21.66
C MET A 141 15.53 -44.12 -21.74
N HIS A 142 14.98 -44.97 -22.56
CA HIS A 142 15.60 -46.25 -22.95
C HIS A 142 15.53 -46.44 -24.46
N GLY A 143 16.66 -46.77 -25.07
CA GLY A 143 16.73 -46.97 -26.53
C GLY A 143 16.40 -45.73 -27.38
N GLY A 144 16.44 -44.51 -26.80
CA GLY A 144 16.14 -43.28 -27.50
C GLY A 144 14.67 -42.82 -27.41
N ASN A 145 13.82 -43.61 -26.76
CA ASN A 145 12.41 -43.25 -26.50
C ASN A 145 12.16 -43.10 -25.00
N THR A 146 11.13 -42.35 -24.63
CA THR A 146 10.65 -42.27 -23.24
C THR A 146 9.91 -43.56 -22.93
N GLU A 147 10.43 -44.36 -22.02
CA GLU A 147 9.83 -45.64 -21.60
C GLU A 147 9.05 -45.46 -20.30
N TYR A 148 9.62 -44.66 -19.37
CA TYR A 148 8.99 -44.34 -18.11
C TYR A 148 9.02 -42.83 -17.85
N ILE A 149 8.13 -42.35 -17.00
CA ILE A 149 8.12 -40.95 -16.52
C ILE A 149 8.10 -40.96 -15.01
N ILE A 150 9.06 -40.27 -14.40
CA ILE A 150 8.99 -39.92 -12.97
C ILE A 150 8.16 -38.65 -12.84
N TYR A 151 6.99 -38.77 -12.22
CA TYR A 151 6.07 -37.68 -12.05
C TYR A 151 5.94 -37.31 -10.58
N ILE A 152 6.21 -36.06 -10.25
CA ILE A 152 6.13 -35.51 -8.88
C ILE A 152 5.02 -34.52 -8.85
N THR A 153 4.13 -34.62 -7.87
CA THR A 153 3.01 -33.72 -7.65
C THR A 153 3.03 -33.15 -6.24
N ASP A 154 2.65 -31.91 -6.11
CA ASP A 154 2.46 -31.23 -4.83
C ASP A 154 1.11 -30.51 -4.80
N THR A 155 0.33 -30.74 -3.77
CA THR A 155 -1.07 -30.25 -3.66
C THR A 155 -1.22 -28.80 -3.29
N LYS A 156 -0.15 -28.01 -3.20
CA LYS A 156 -0.15 -26.59 -2.83
C LYS A 156 -0.78 -26.27 -1.46
N VAL A 157 -1.08 -27.27 -0.63
CA VAL A 157 -1.73 -27.03 0.68
C VAL A 157 -0.85 -26.13 1.55
N GLU A 158 0.44 -26.43 1.62
CA GLU A 158 1.38 -25.60 2.41
C GLU A 158 1.50 -24.18 1.85
N VAL A 159 1.56 -24.03 0.53
CA VAL A 159 1.62 -22.73 -0.14
C VAL A 159 0.36 -21.92 0.15
N ASN A 160 -0.80 -22.55 0.08
CA ASN A 160 -2.08 -21.90 0.35
C ASN A 160 -2.22 -21.50 1.84
N GLU A 161 -1.71 -22.32 2.77
CA GLU A 161 -1.68 -22.00 4.19
C GLU A 161 -0.79 -20.78 4.47
N ILE A 162 0.40 -20.73 3.87
CA ILE A 162 1.31 -19.60 4.00
C ILE A 162 0.68 -18.34 3.43
N ILE A 163 0.08 -18.41 2.24
CA ILE A 163 -0.64 -17.28 1.64
C ILE A 163 -1.78 -16.82 2.55
N GLY A 164 -2.55 -17.76 3.13
CA GLY A 164 -3.62 -17.45 4.08
C GLY A 164 -3.11 -16.69 5.33
N ASN A 165 -2.03 -17.17 5.92
CA ASN A 165 -1.38 -16.53 7.06
C ASN A 165 -0.81 -15.13 6.71
N MET A 166 -0.29 -14.97 5.50
CA MET A 166 0.14 -13.66 5.01
C MET A 166 -1.01 -12.67 4.87
N PHE A 167 -2.16 -13.09 4.35
CA PHE A 167 -3.35 -12.24 4.30
C PHE A 167 -3.77 -11.75 5.69
N ILE A 168 -3.75 -12.62 6.68
CA ILE A 168 -4.05 -12.27 8.08
C ILE A 168 -3.05 -11.25 8.61
N ASN A 169 -1.76 -11.46 8.36
CA ASN A 169 -0.70 -10.54 8.79
C ASN A 169 -0.83 -9.16 8.10
N ILE A 170 -1.11 -9.13 6.80
CA ILE A 170 -1.35 -7.89 6.04
C ILE A 170 -2.59 -7.17 6.58
N PHE A 171 -3.66 -7.90 6.91
CA PHE A 171 -4.86 -7.33 7.50
C PHE A 171 -4.58 -6.66 8.86
N TRP A 172 -3.85 -7.32 9.75
CA TRP A 172 -3.45 -6.73 11.03
C TRP A 172 -2.54 -5.52 10.85
N ALA A 173 -1.56 -5.60 9.93
CA ALA A 173 -0.69 -4.47 9.61
C ALA A 173 -1.49 -3.27 9.07
N LEU A 174 -2.49 -3.50 8.23
CA LEU A 174 -3.40 -2.46 7.74
C LEU A 174 -4.18 -1.81 8.89
N LEU A 175 -4.72 -2.60 9.79
CA LEU A 175 -5.49 -2.11 10.95
C LEU A 175 -4.63 -1.24 11.87
N PHE A 176 -3.41 -1.69 12.19
CA PHE A 176 -2.44 -0.90 12.96
C PHE A 176 -2.00 0.36 12.22
N GLY A 177 -1.75 0.27 10.92
CA GLY A 177 -1.41 1.41 10.09
C GLY A 177 -2.52 2.47 10.05
N MET A 178 -3.79 2.06 9.96
CA MET A 178 -4.94 2.96 10.05
C MET A 178 -5.04 3.64 11.42
N LEU A 179 -4.81 2.88 12.50
CA LEU A 179 -4.83 3.44 13.85
C LEU A 179 -3.74 4.51 14.03
N ILE A 180 -2.51 4.22 13.60
CA ILE A 180 -1.40 5.17 13.63
C ILE A 180 -1.73 6.41 12.78
N SER A 181 -2.26 6.22 11.57
CA SER A 181 -2.65 7.32 10.68
C SER A 181 -3.73 8.21 11.29
N ALA A 182 -4.71 7.65 11.97
CA ALA A 182 -5.75 8.40 12.67
C ALA A 182 -5.17 9.22 13.84
N ILE A 183 -4.27 8.62 14.64
CA ILE A 183 -3.58 9.31 15.74
C ILE A 183 -2.72 10.46 15.20
N MET A 184 -1.91 10.21 14.16
CA MET A 184 -1.09 11.23 13.53
C MET A 184 -1.92 12.37 12.94
N GLY A 185 -3.02 12.03 12.26
CA GLY A 185 -3.97 13.01 11.72
C GLY A 185 -4.59 13.87 12.83
N PHE A 186 -4.92 13.30 13.98
CA PHE A 186 -5.41 14.03 15.14
C PHE A 186 -4.37 15.00 15.70
N PHE A 187 -3.12 14.56 15.87
CA PHE A 187 -2.03 15.42 16.32
C PHE A 187 -1.78 16.57 15.36
N LEU A 188 -1.70 16.28 14.05
CA LEU A 188 -1.49 17.30 13.02
C LEU A 188 -2.63 18.33 12.99
N SER A 189 -3.86 17.84 13.16
CA SER A 189 -5.05 18.69 13.28
C SER A 189 -4.92 19.67 14.43
N ARG A 190 -4.48 19.21 15.58
CA ARG A 190 -4.37 20.04 16.80
C ARG A 190 -3.17 20.99 16.76
N THR A 191 -2.07 20.58 16.14
CA THR A 191 -0.81 21.35 16.15
C THR A 191 -0.76 22.39 15.03
N ILE A 192 -1.35 22.11 13.87
CA ILE A 192 -1.24 22.98 12.70
C ILE A 192 -2.60 23.57 12.32
N ILE A 193 -3.65 22.74 12.19
CA ILE A 193 -4.91 23.22 11.61
C ILE A 193 -5.67 24.11 12.58
N ALA A 194 -5.73 23.75 13.85
CA ALA A 194 -6.47 24.55 14.85
C ALA A 194 -5.92 25.97 15.00
N PRO A 195 -4.59 26.22 15.12
CA PRO A 195 -4.04 27.57 15.13
C PRO A 195 -4.34 28.36 13.84
N ILE A 196 -4.21 27.72 12.67
CA ILE A 196 -4.51 28.39 11.39
C ILE A 196 -5.99 28.80 11.32
N SER A 197 -6.91 27.91 11.74
CA SER A 197 -8.35 28.24 11.81
C SER A 197 -8.64 29.38 12.77
N THR A 198 -7.91 29.46 13.91
CA THR A 198 -8.01 30.58 14.83
C THR A 198 -7.55 31.90 14.19
N LEU A 199 -6.44 31.87 13.45
CA LEU A 199 -5.94 33.04 12.71
C LEU A 199 -6.94 33.50 11.64
N GLN A 200 -7.57 32.57 10.92
CA GLN A 200 -8.61 32.85 9.93
C GLN A 200 -9.81 33.57 10.58
N HIS A 201 -10.38 32.98 11.64
CA HIS A 201 -11.53 33.59 12.33
C HIS A 201 -11.20 34.96 12.90
N ARG A 202 -10.00 35.15 13.42
CA ARG A 202 -9.57 36.46 13.91
C ARG A 202 -9.40 37.48 12.79
N SER A 203 -8.91 37.04 11.63
CA SER A 203 -8.85 37.90 10.44
C SER A 203 -10.23 38.35 9.98
N GLU A 204 -11.23 37.45 10.03
CA GLU A 204 -12.63 37.76 9.71
C GLU A 204 -13.21 38.77 10.73
N SER A 205 -12.99 38.55 12.06
CA SER A 205 -13.44 39.50 13.10
C SER A 205 -12.77 40.89 12.96
N MET A 206 -11.48 40.95 12.60
CA MET A 206 -10.80 42.23 12.32
C MET A 206 -11.41 42.96 11.13
N ALA A 207 -11.85 42.27 10.09
CA ALA A 207 -12.53 42.88 8.95
C ALA A 207 -13.88 43.50 9.36
N GLU A 208 -14.49 42.98 10.42
CA GLU A 208 -15.72 43.52 11.03
C GLU A 208 -15.46 44.62 12.09
N GLY A 209 -14.18 44.95 12.32
CA GLY A 209 -13.78 46.05 13.24
C GLY A 209 -13.42 45.61 14.66
N ASP A 210 -13.38 44.33 14.98
CA ASP A 210 -12.94 43.80 16.27
C ASP A 210 -11.42 43.59 16.31
N PHE A 211 -10.67 44.59 16.80
CA PHE A 211 -9.21 44.52 16.96
C PHE A 211 -8.77 44.17 18.38
N GLY A 212 -9.71 44.01 19.33
CA GLY A 212 -9.43 44.02 20.78
C GLY A 212 -8.79 42.76 21.35
N HIS A 213 -8.77 41.65 20.62
CA HIS A 213 -8.42 40.35 21.17
C HIS A 213 -7.13 39.80 20.56
N LYS A 214 -6.07 39.61 21.38
CA LYS A 214 -4.83 38.95 20.98
C LYS A 214 -5.01 37.45 20.95
N ILE A 215 -4.39 36.79 19.95
CA ILE A 215 -4.29 35.32 19.86
C ILE A 215 -3.16 34.90 20.80
N GLU A 216 -3.43 33.87 21.63
CA GLU A 216 -2.43 33.28 22.50
C GLU A 216 -1.36 32.50 21.67
N VAL A 217 -0.09 32.83 21.91
CA VAL A 217 1.05 32.18 21.25
C VAL A 217 1.36 30.88 21.99
N ARG A 218 0.93 29.72 21.43
CA ARG A 218 1.08 28.40 22.05
C ARG A 218 2.27 27.61 21.51
N SER A 219 2.84 28.00 20.39
CA SER A 219 3.95 27.31 19.74
C SER A 219 5.16 28.22 19.61
N ARG A 220 6.37 27.62 19.55
CA ARG A 220 7.64 28.32 19.30
C ARG A 220 8.18 28.11 17.88
N ASP A 221 7.40 27.45 17.01
CA ASP A 221 7.69 27.18 15.61
C ASP A 221 7.23 28.32 14.67
N GLU A 222 7.13 28.04 13.38
CA GLU A 222 6.67 28.96 12.34
C GLU A 222 5.24 29.44 12.60
N ILE A 223 4.38 28.60 13.18
CA ILE A 223 3.00 28.95 13.54
C ILE A 223 3.00 29.98 14.69
N GLY A 224 3.86 29.78 15.69
CA GLY A 224 4.02 30.73 16.76
C GLY A 224 4.53 32.10 16.26
N ARG A 225 5.52 32.09 15.37
CA ARG A 225 6.03 33.35 14.74
C ARG A 225 4.96 34.04 13.90
N LEU A 226 4.17 33.30 13.16
CA LEU A 226 3.03 33.82 12.39
C LEU A 226 1.99 34.47 13.33
N THR A 227 1.69 33.84 14.45
CA THR A 227 0.75 34.37 15.46
C THR A 227 1.25 35.69 16.05
N ILE A 228 2.56 35.78 16.34
CA ILE A 228 3.17 37.04 16.84
C ILE A 228 3.07 38.13 15.76
N ALA A 229 3.43 37.84 14.53
CA ALA A 229 3.36 38.80 13.43
C ALA A 229 1.93 39.28 13.19
N PHE A 230 0.94 38.38 13.25
CA PHE A 230 -0.48 38.72 13.15
C PHE A 230 -0.93 39.66 14.29
N ASN A 231 -0.58 39.33 15.55
CA ASN A 231 -0.91 40.19 16.69
C ASN A 231 -0.29 41.59 16.59
N ASN A 232 0.94 41.69 16.10
CA ASN A 232 1.61 42.97 15.88
C ASN A 232 0.93 43.80 14.78
N MET A 233 0.50 43.14 13.70
CA MET A 233 -0.26 43.79 12.62
C MET A 233 -1.61 44.28 13.13
N ALA A 234 -2.35 43.47 13.88
CA ALA A 234 -3.63 43.84 14.49
C ALA A 234 -3.50 45.06 15.41
N ALA A 235 -2.47 45.06 16.28
CA ALA A 235 -2.21 46.18 17.17
C ALA A 235 -1.91 47.48 16.39
N ARG A 236 -1.13 47.43 15.32
CA ARG A 236 -0.82 48.59 14.48
C ARG A 236 -2.07 49.15 13.79
N ILE A 237 -2.92 48.25 13.24
CA ILE A 237 -4.17 48.67 12.61
C ILE A 237 -5.08 49.35 13.63
N ASN A 238 -5.23 48.77 14.83
CA ASN A 238 -6.03 49.38 15.90
C ASN A 238 -5.52 50.79 16.28
N MET A 239 -4.22 50.93 16.47
CA MET A 239 -3.62 52.28 16.79
C MET A 239 -3.89 53.29 15.68
N ASN A 240 -3.72 52.90 14.40
CA ASN A 240 -3.99 53.78 13.27
C ASN A 240 -5.49 54.19 13.21
N MET A 241 -6.40 53.23 13.50
CA MET A 241 -7.84 53.51 13.52
C MET A 241 -8.22 54.48 14.67
N GLU A 242 -7.63 54.32 15.85
CA GLU A 242 -7.80 55.23 16.99
C GLU A 242 -7.24 56.64 16.67
N GLU A 243 -6.09 56.73 16.00
CA GLU A 243 -5.51 57.99 15.55
C GLU A 243 -6.41 58.72 14.54
N ILE A 244 -6.89 58.00 13.50
CA ILE A 244 -7.83 58.52 12.50
C ILE A 244 -9.12 59.03 13.19
N GLN A 245 -9.67 58.22 14.13
CA GLN A 245 -10.88 58.63 14.85
C GLN A 245 -10.65 59.87 15.70
N THR A 246 -9.48 59.97 16.35
CA THR A 246 -9.09 61.13 17.14
C THR A 246 -8.95 62.39 16.27
N GLU A 247 -8.26 62.29 15.12
CA GLU A 247 -8.13 63.40 14.18
C GLU A 247 -9.49 63.81 13.58
N LYS A 248 -10.36 62.84 13.26
CA LYS A 248 -11.74 63.11 12.82
C LYS A 248 -12.50 63.89 13.87
N ASN A 249 -12.51 63.42 15.13
CA ASN A 249 -13.21 64.11 16.23
C ASN A 249 -12.65 65.53 16.46
N LYS A 250 -11.35 65.73 16.30
CA LYS A 250 -10.70 67.01 16.39
C LYS A 250 -11.16 67.93 15.27
N VAL A 251 -11.21 67.47 14.04
CA VAL A 251 -11.73 68.30 12.92
C VAL A 251 -13.21 68.64 13.12
N GLU A 252 -14.04 67.68 13.55
CA GLU A 252 -15.45 67.90 13.85
C GLU A 252 -15.63 68.92 14.97
N ALA A 253 -14.83 68.83 16.05
CA ALA A 253 -14.86 69.83 17.15
C ALA A 253 -14.46 71.22 16.67
N ILE A 254 -13.44 71.31 15.79
CA ILE A 254 -13.04 72.68 15.24
C ILE A 254 -14.19 73.23 14.40
N LEU A 255 -14.78 72.47 13.48
CA LEU A 255 -15.87 72.88 12.63
C LEU A 255 -17.11 73.32 13.46
N LEU A 256 -17.42 72.59 14.55
CA LEU A 256 -18.55 72.86 15.44
C LEU A 256 -18.39 74.22 16.19
N HIS A 257 -17.17 74.56 16.62
CA HIS A 257 -16.90 75.76 17.42
C HIS A 257 -16.40 76.96 16.60
N MET A 258 -16.24 76.84 15.26
CA MET A 258 -15.92 77.96 14.38
C MET A 258 -17.07 78.95 14.34
N THR A 259 -16.72 80.22 14.43
CA THR A 259 -17.65 81.37 14.33
C THR A 259 -17.96 81.75 12.87
N ASP A 260 -17.05 81.38 11.96
CA ASP A 260 -17.18 81.67 10.53
C ASP A 260 -17.88 80.53 9.80
N ALA A 261 -18.70 80.87 8.81
CA ALA A 261 -19.37 79.87 7.94
C ALA A 261 -18.37 79.12 7.06
N VAL A 262 -18.35 77.81 7.17
CA VAL A 262 -17.51 76.85 6.31
C VAL A 262 -18.43 75.98 5.52
N CYS A 263 -18.32 76.06 4.19
CA CYS A 263 -19.06 75.19 3.25
C CYS A 263 -18.07 74.43 2.39
N ALA A 264 -18.27 73.09 2.28
CA ALA A 264 -17.53 72.22 1.35
C ALA A 264 -18.44 71.75 0.21
N TYR A 265 -17.89 71.76 -1.01
CA TYR A 265 -18.62 71.32 -2.22
C TYR A 265 -17.86 70.19 -2.93
N ASP A 266 -18.59 69.31 -3.60
CA ASP A 266 -17.99 68.32 -4.49
C ASP A 266 -17.57 68.96 -5.84
N ASN A 267 -16.90 68.18 -6.70
CA ASN A 267 -16.46 68.67 -8.02
C ASN A 267 -17.63 69.01 -8.94
N ASN A 268 -18.87 68.68 -8.60
CA ASN A 268 -20.08 68.99 -9.34
C ASN A 268 -20.84 70.18 -8.77
N GLY A 269 -20.30 70.88 -7.78
CA GLY A 269 -20.92 72.03 -7.12
C GLY A 269 -22.03 71.67 -6.11
N ARG A 270 -22.12 70.38 -5.66
CA ARG A 270 -23.07 69.99 -4.62
C ARG A 270 -22.45 70.26 -3.25
N LEU A 271 -23.23 70.84 -2.35
CA LEU A 271 -22.86 71.01 -0.97
C LEU A 271 -22.67 69.65 -0.27
N ILE A 272 -21.46 69.35 0.24
CA ILE A 272 -21.14 68.15 0.95
C ILE A 272 -21.23 68.32 2.45
N HIS A 273 -20.79 69.52 2.93
CA HIS A 273 -20.77 69.84 4.35
C HIS A 273 -20.93 71.31 4.58
N ILE A 274 -21.63 71.65 5.65
CA ILE A 274 -21.72 73.07 6.18
C ILE A 274 -21.63 73.02 7.70
N ASN A 275 -20.89 73.86 8.29
CA ASN A 275 -20.80 73.97 9.76
C ASN A 275 -21.97 74.73 10.38
N PRO A 276 -22.24 74.64 11.72
CA PRO A 276 -23.37 75.31 12.35
C PRO A 276 -23.38 76.82 12.25
N ALA A 277 -22.23 77.43 11.99
CA ALA A 277 -22.17 78.88 11.75
C ALA A 277 -22.67 79.25 10.35
N GLY A 278 -22.56 78.39 9.38
CA GLY A 278 -23.06 78.54 8.00
C GLY A 278 -24.54 78.23 7.82
N GLU A 279 -25.16 77.52 8.78
CA GLU A 279 -26.62 77.20 8.79
C GLU A 279 -27.48 78.31 9.33
N LYS A 280 -26.88 79.26 10.00
CA LYS A 280 -27.55 80.49 10.58
C LYS A 280 -27.60 81.62 9.56
#